data_f0e8d48f897fd1a8d9e9348080cb3910
#
_entry.id   f0e8d48f897fd1a8d9e9348080cb3910
#
_cell.length_a   1.000
_cell.length_b   1.000
_cell.length_c   1.000
_cell.angle_alpha   90.00
_cell.angle_beta   90.00
_cell.angle_gamma   90.00
#
_symmetry.space_group_name_H-M   'P 1'
#
loop_
_entity.id
_entity.type
_entity.pdbx_description
1 polymer ?
#
loop_
_entity_poly.entity_id
_entity_poly.type
_entity_poly.pdbx_seq_one_letter_code
_entity_poly.pdbx_strand_id
1 'polypeptide(L)'
;MCIRDRFIEWEQVYNDDFKGTLKSEIKRLTDENKNIIFDVDVVGGLNLKKYFGKDSLSIFIDVPSLSDLEARLIKRGTDTKSKIKERVNKAKIEISHKEKFDEKIMNSDIKKASKDILNVVVKFLSL
;
A
#
# COMPACT_ATOMS: atom_id res chain seq x y z
N MET A 1 -2.50 -25.51 13.52
CA MET A 1 -1.70 -24.35 13.05
C MET A 1 -2.63 -23.21 12.69
N CYS A 2 -2.38 -22.03 13.21
CA CYS A 2 -3.17 -20.85 12.86
C CYS A 2 -2.81 -20.40 11.44
N ILE A 3 -3.80 -20.09 10.61
CA ILE A 3 -3.58 -19.65 9.25
C ILE A 3 -2.78 -18.34 9.19
N ARG A 4 -2.91 -17.48 10.20
CA ARG A 4 -2.17 -16.22 10.31
C ARG A 4 -0.66 -16.40 10.35
N ASP A 5 -0.18 -17.53 10.88
CA ASP A 5 1.26 -17.83 11.00
C ASP A 5 1.93 -18.01 9.63
N ARG A 6 1.15 -18.22 8.57
CA ARG A 6 1.65 -18.35 7.21
C ARG A 6 1.81 -17.02 6.49
N PHE A 7 1.31 -15.94 7.09
CA PHE A 7 1.31 -14.61 6.50
C PHE A 7 2.35 -13.72 7.19
N ILE A 8 2.99 -12.86 6.42
CA ILE A 8 3.86 -11.80 6.94
C ILE A 8 3.00 -10.68 7.52
N GLU A 9 1.92 -10.33 6.80
CA GLU A 9 0.93 -9.37 7.26
C GLU A 9 -0.45 -9.92 6.98
N TRP A 10 -1.40 -9.54 7.80
CA TRP A 10 -2.78 -9.99 7.72
C TRP A 10 -3.66 -9.01 8.47
N GLU A 11 -4.75 -8.57 7.83
CA GLU A 11 -5.75 -7.75 8.51
C GLU A 11 -7.10 -7.75 7.79
N GLN A 12 -8.13 -7.30 8.49
CA GLN A 12 -9.43 -7.03 7.93
C GLN A 12 -9.45 -5.60 7.40
N VAL A 13 -9.51 -5.43 6.09
CA VAL A 13 -9.45 -4.12 5.44
C VAL A 13 -10.81 -3.43 5.41
N TYR A 14 -11.83 -4.17 5.04
CA TYR A 14 -13.24 -3.74 5.05
C TYR A 14 -14.07 -4.84 5.70
N ASN A 15 -15.37 -4.58 5.96
CA ASN A 15 -16.22 -5.45 6.77
C ASN A 15 -15.99 -6.95 6.59
N ASP A 16 -15.96 -7.45 5.36
CA ASP A 16 -15.77 -8.88 5.10
C ASP A 16 -14.52 -9.19 4.29
N ASP A 17 -13.66 -8.18 4.05
CA ASP A 17 -12.45 -8.35 3.25
C ASP A 17 -11.23 -8.54 4.14
N PHE A 18 -10.48 -9.60 3.87
CA PHE A 18 -9.22 -9.90 4.54
C PHE A 18 -8.10 -9.95 3.51
N LYS A 19 -6.96 -9.35 3.83
CA LYS A 19 -5.78 -9.33 2.96
C LYS A 19 -4.54 -9.75 3.73
N GLY A 20 -3.61 -10.41 3.03
CA GLY A 20 -2.36 -10.84 3.62
C GLY A 20 -1.39 -11.33 2.58
N THR A 21 -0.15 -11.54 3.00
CA THR A 21 0.95 -11.97 2.13
C THR A 21 1.58 -13.24 2.67
N LEU A 22 1.58 -14.31 1.88
CA LEU A 22 2.12 -15.62 2.28
C LEU A 22 3.65 -15.61 2.30
N LYS A 23 4.23 -16.11 3.39
CA LYS A 23 5.69 -16.26 3.53
C LYS A 23 6.28 -17.18 2.47
N SER A 24 5.56 -18.25 2.12
CA SER A 24 6.01 -19.20 1.10
C SER A 24 6.16 -18.56 -0.27
N GLU A 25 5.26 -17.65 -0.63
CA GLU A 25 5.30 -16.93 -1.90
C GLU A 25 6.52 -16.00 -1.96
N ILE A 26 6.81 -15.32 -0.86
CA ILE A 26 7.99 -14.45 -0.76
C ILE A 26 9.28 -15.26 -0.91
N LYS A 27 9.36 -16.39 -0.23
CA LYS A 27 10.52 -17.28 -0.34
C LYS A 27 10.74 -17.75 -1.78
N ARG A 28 9.65 -18.14 -2.46
CA ARG A 28 9.72 -18.57 -3.86
C ARG A 28 10.29 -17.48 -4.75
N LEU A 29 9.77 -16.25 -4.65
CA LEU A 29 10.22 -15.13 -5.48
C LEU A 29 11.65 -14.70 -5.14
N THR A 30 12.02 -14.71 -3.87
CA THR A 30 13.38 -14.38 -3.42
C THR A 30 14.39 -15.41 -3.92
N ASP A 31 14.04 -16.70 -3.88
CA ASP A 31 14.88 -17.76 -4.40
C ASP A 31 15.10 -17.64 -5.92
N GLU A 32 14.18 -16.99 -6.62
CA GLU A 32 14.31 -16.69 -8.05
C GLU A 32 15.06 -15.37 -8.33
N ASN A 33 15.62 -14.73 -7.30
CA ASN A 33 16.32 -13.43 -7.38
C ASN A 33 15.46 -12.31 -7.94
N LYS A 34 14.18 -12.32 -7.62
CA LYS A 34 13.22 -11.28 -8.05
C LYS A 34 13.02 -10.24 -6.96
N ASN A 35 12.93 -8.99 -7.37
CA ASN A 35 12.44 -7.93 -6.49
C ASN A 35 10.92 -8.03 -6.40
N ILE A 36 10.37 -7.79 -5.21
CA ILE A 36 8.95 -7.95 -4.95
C ILE A 36 8.31 -6.59 -4.71
N ILE A 37 7.19 -6.32 -5.36
CA ILE A 37 6.37 -5.14 -5.12
C ILE A 37 5.09 -5.61 -4.45
N PHE A 38 4.76 -4.98 -3.32
CA PHE A 38 3.52 -5.25 -2.60
C PHE A 38 2.56 -4.09 -2.78
N ASP A 39 1.36 -4.39 -3.25
CA ASP A 39 0.26 -3.44 -3.29
C ASP A 39 -0.66 -3.76 -2.11
N VAL A 40 -0.48 -3.06 -1.02
CA VAL A 40 -1.15 -3.31 0.25
C VAL A 40 -1.69 -2.02 0.84
N ASP A 41 -2.55 -2.13 1.83
CA ASP A 41 -3.00 -0.96 2.57
C ASP A 41 -1.95 -0.51 3.59
N VAL A 42 -2.27 0.55 4.33
CA VAL A 42 -1.32 1.18 5.27
C VAL A 42 -0.85 0.22 6.35
N VAL A 43 -1.76 -0.52 6.97
CA VAL A 43 -1.40 -1.44 8.05
C VAL A 43 -0.55 -2.58 7.50
N GLY A 44 -0.93 -3.15 6.36
CA GLY A 44 -0.13 -4.17 5.68
C GLY A 44 1.26 -3.66 5.31
N GLY A 45 1.34 -2.44 4.79
CA GLY A 45 2.62 -1.80 4.45
C GLY A 45 3.52 -1.61 5.66
N LEU A 46 2.97 -1.16 6.77
CA LEU A 46 3.74 -0.98 8.01
C LEU A 46 4.21 -2.32 8.58
N ASN A 47 3.38 -3.35 8.50
CA ASN A 47 3.76 -4.70 8.94
C ASN A 47 4.88 -5.29 8.07
N LEU A 48 4.82 -5.09 6.75
CA LEU A 48 5.88 -5.52 5.84
C LEU A 48 7.18 -4.77 6.11
N LYS A 49 7.11 -3.47 6.36
CA LYS A 49 8.31 -2.68 6.71
C LYS A 49 8.94 -3.17 8.01
N LYS A 50 8.13 -3.50 8.99
CA LYS A 50 8.60 -4.06 10.26
C LYS A 50 9.29 -5.41 10.06
N TYR A 51 8.75 -6.23 9.17
CA TYR A 51 9.29 -7.56 8.90
C TYR A 51 10.62 -7.50 8.14
N PHE A 52 10.70 -6.69 7.07
CA PHE A 52 11.88 -6.61 6.21
C PHE A 52 12.91 -5.55 6.62
N GLY A 53 12.51 -4.54 7.40
CA GLY A 53 13.41 -3.48 7.85
C GLY A 53 14.08 -2.74 6.69
N LYS A 54 15.40 -2.65 6.72
CA LYS A 54 16.20 -1.93 5.71
C LYS A 54 16.14 -2.56 4.31
N ASP A 55 15.73 -3.80 4.21
CA ASP A 55 15.65 -4.51 2.94
C ASP A 55 14.38 -4.18 2.18
N SER A 56 13.58 -3.25 2.67
CA SER A 56 12.34 -2.81 2.05
C SER A 56 12.25 -1.29 1.98
N LEU A 57 11.53 -0.82 0.98
CA LEU A 57 11.20 0.58 0.80
C LEU A 57 9.69 0.73 0.88
N SER A 58 9.20 1.51 1.84
CA SER A 58 7.78 1.78 2.00
C SER A 58 7.44 3.14 1.37
N ILE A 59 6.45 3.13 0.48
CA ILE A 59 6.01 4.32 -0.24
C ILE A 59 4.53 4.55 0.04
N PHE A 60 4.21 5.73 0.54
CA PHE A 60 2.83 6.16 0.74
C PHE A 60 2.39 6.98 -0.48
N ILE A 61 1.31 6.55 -1.12
CA ILE A 61 0.72 7.29 -2.24
C ILE A 61 -0.33 8.23 -1.67
N ASP A 62 -0.01 9.51 -1.65
CA ASP A 62 -0.88 10.53 -1.09
C ASP A 62 -1.82 11.13 -2.15
N VAL A 63 -2.88 11.75 -1.71
CA VAL A 63 -3.84 12.46 -2.57
C VAL A 63 -3.84 13.95 -2.20
N PRO A 64 -4.13 14.86 -3.16
CA PRO A 64 -4.15 16.30 -2.87
C PRO A 64 -5.15 16.66 -1.78
N SER A 65 -6.31 16.00 -1.74
CA SER A 65 -7.34 16.22 -0.72
C SER A 65 -8.29 15.03 -0.66
N LEU A 66 -9.03 14.93 0.44
CA LEU A 66 -10.09 13.91 0.56
C LEU A 66 -11.22 14.16 -0.44
N SER A 67 -11.48 15.42 -0.78
CA SER A 67 -12.45 15.77 -1.82
C SER A 67 -12.06 15.22 -3.18
N ASP A 68 -10.78 15.31 -3.55
CA ASP A 68 -10.25 14.73 -4.79
C ASP A 68 -10.39 13.21 -4.80
N LEU A 69 -10.10 12.56 -3.68
CA LEU A 69 -10.27 11.12 -3.55
C LEU A 69 -11.73 10.71 -3.77
N GLU A 70 -12.65 11.41 -3.12
CA GLU A 70 -14.08 11.15 -3.27
C GLU A 70 -14.52 11.32 -4.72
N ALA A 71 -14.10 12.41 -5.37
CA ALA A 71 -14.41 12.67 -6.77
C ALA A 71 -13.89 11.57 -7.69
N ARG A 72 -12.68 11.08 -7.45
CA ARG A 72 -12.08 9.98 -8.23
C ARG A 72 -12.86 8.68 -8.06
N LEU A 73 -13.30 8.37 -6.84
CA LEU A 73 -14.10 7.17 -6.56
C LEU A 73 -15.46 7.25 -7.24
N ILE A 74 -16.11 8.41 -7.22
CA ILE A 74 -17.39 8.63 -7.90
C ILE A 74 -17.22 8.47 -9.41
N LYS A 75 -16.18 9.08 -9.99
CA LYS A 75 -15.89 9.02 -11.41
C LYS A 75 -15.62 7.60 -11.89
N ARG A 76 -14.98 6.79 -11.09
CA ARG A 76 -14.70 5.38 -11.41
C ARG A 76 -15.99 4.56 -11.56
N GLY A 77 -17.05 4.92 -10.80
CA GLY A 77 -18.39 4.35 -10.95
C GLY A 77 -18.57 2.90 -10.53
N THR A 78 -17.58 2.31 -9.87
CA THR A 78 -17.61 0.90 -9.49
C THR A 78 -18.13 0.66 -8.06
N ASP A 79 -18.23 1.72 -7.24
CA ASP A 79 -18.63 1.61 -5.85
C ASP A 79 -19.97 2.28 -5.59
N THR A 80 -20.72 1.77 -4.60
CA THR A 80 -21.94 2.41 -4.09
C THR A 80 -21.56 3.65 -3.27
N LYS A 81 -22.53 4.51 -2.98
CA LYS A 81 -22.33 5.69 -2.12
C LYS A 81 -21.81 5.30 -0.74
N SER A 82 -22.35 4.24 -0.16
CA SER A 82 -21.96 3.75 1.15
C SER A 82 -20.50 3.23 1.11
N LYS A 83 -20.10 2.55 0.06
CA LYS A 83 -18.73 2.06 -0.12
C LYS A 83 -17.74 3.21 -0.30
N ILE A 84 -18.12 4.24 -1.06
CA ILE A 84 -17.29 5.45 -1.25
C ILE A 84 -17.05 6.13 0.10
N LYS A 85 -18.10 6.31 0.90
CA LYS A 85 -18.00 6.91 2.23
C LYS A 85 -17.05 6.11 3.13
N GLU A 86 -17.16 4.79 3.12
CA GLU A 86 -16.30 3.88 3.87
C GLU A 86 -14.84 4.05 3.45
N ARG A 87 -14.56 4.11 2.14
CA ARG A 87 -13.21 4.30 1.60
C ARG A 87 -12.62 5.65 1.95
N VAL A 88 -13.41 6.73 1.90
CA VAL A 88 -12.96 8.07 2.27
C VAL A 88 -12.65 8.14 3.77
N ASN A 89 -13.48 7.56 4.62
CA ASN A 89 -13.24 7.51 6.06
C ASN A 89 -11.97 6.72 6.40
N LYS A 90 -11.76 5.59 5.73
CA LYS A 90 -10.54 4.79 5.89
C LYS A 90 -9.30 5.57 5.45
N ALA A 91 -9.37 6.26 4.31
CA ALA A 91 -8.26 7.08 3.80
C ALA A 91 -7.89 8.19 4.78
N LYS A 92 -8.86 8.79 5.44
CA LYS A 92 -8.63 9.82 6.45
C LYS A 92 -7.76 9.30 7.60
N ILE A 93 -8.02 8.08 8.04
CA ILE A 93 -7.23 7.41 9.08
C ILE A 93 -5.84 7.06 8.54
N GLU A 94 -5.78 6.52 7.32
CA GLU A 94 -4.52 6.09 6.69
C GLU A 94 -3.56 7.26 6.46
N ILE A 95 -4.06 8.41 6.04
CA ILE A 95 -3.25 9.62 5.85
C ILE A 95 -2.57 10.05 7.16
N SER A 96 -3.20 9.82 8.29
CA SER A 96 -2.60 10.15 9.59
C SER A 96 -1.34 9.34 9.88
N HIS A 97 -1.09 8.24 9.17
CA HIS A 97 0.07 7.38 9.34
C HIS A 97 1.15 7.58 8.27
N LYS A 98 0.95 8.50 7.32
CA LYS A 98 1.88 8.67 6.18
C LYS A 98 3.32 8.97 6.58
N GLU A 99 3.53 9.64 7.70
CA GLU A 99 4.87 9.98 8.19
C GLU A 99 5.68 8.76 8.64
N LYS A 100 5.04 7.62 8.80
CA LYS A 100 5.70 6.36 9.17
C LYS A 100 6.31 5.65 7.96
N PHE A 101 6.07 6.15 6.75
CA PHE A 101 6.58 5.58 5.51
C PHE A 101 7.90 6.25 5.11
N ASP A 102 8.74 5.50 4.40
CA ASP A 102 10.05 6.00 3.95
C ASP A 102 9.90 7.16 2.97
N GLU A 103 8.97 7.03 2.03
CA GLU A 103 8.71 8.03 1.00
C GLU A 103 7.22 8.30 0.89
N LYS A 104 6.90 9.55 0.54
CA LYS A 104 5.52 9.98 0.27
C LYS A 104 5.47 10.56 -1.14
N ILE A 105 4.60 10.01 -1.97
CA ILE A 105 4.45 10.43 -3.37
C ILE A 105 3.05 11.02 -3.52
N MET A 106 2.99 12.28 -3.98
CA MET A 106 1.71 12.94 -4.24
C MET A 106 1.16 12.52 -5.60
N ASN A 107 -0.02 11.93 -5.62
CA ASN A 107 -0.71 11.52 -6.85
C ASN A 107 -1.70 12.60 -7.28
N SER A 108 -1.20 13.76 -7.67
CA SER A 108 -2.00 14.81 -8.30
C SER A 108 -2.06 14.60 -9.81
N ASP A 109 -0.95 14.17 -10.41
CA ASP A 109 -0.81 13.83 -11.83
C ASP A 109 -0.13 12.46 -11.90
N ILE A 110 -0.79 11.52 -12.57
CA ILE A 110 -0.30 10.14 -12.64
C ILE A 110 1.06 10.04 -13.34
N LYS A 111 1.32 10.86 -14.34
CA LYS A 111 2.62 10.85 -15.03
C LYS A 111 3.75 11.27 -14.11
N LYS A 112 3.54 12.33 -13.35
CA LYS A 112 4.52 12.82 -12.38
C LYS A 112 4.69 11.84 -11.25
N ALA A 113 3.59 11.32 -10.71
CA ALA A 113 3.64 10.34 -9.62
C ALA A 113 4.41 9.09 -10.05
N SER A 114 4.15 8.56 -11.24
CA SER A 114 4.84 7.40 -11.78
C SER A 114 6.34 7.65 -11.92
N LYS A 115 6.72 8.83 -12.39
CA LYS A 115 8.13 9.22 -12.51
C LYS A 115 8.80 9.32 -11.15
N ASP A 116 8.14 9.93 -10.18
CA ASP A 116 8.66 10.08 -8.81
C ASP A 116 8.84 8.72 -8.15
N ILE A 117 7.88 7.82 -8.31
CA ILE A 117 7.97 6.45 -7.78
C ILE A 117 9.15 5.71 -8.42
N LEU A 118 9.28 5.79 -9.73
CA LEU A 118 10.37 5.14 -10.44
C LEU A 118 11.73 5.63 -9.93
N ASN A 119 11.87 6.94 -9.74
CA ASN A 119 13.11 7.54 -9.25
C ASN A 119 13.51 7.00 -7.87
N VAL A 120 12.56 6.94 -6.92
CA VAL A 120 12.88 6.45 -5.57
C VAL A 120 13.13 4.95 -5.55
N VAL A 121 12.44 4.18 -6.37
CA VAL A 121 12.65 2.72 -6.48
C VAL A 121 14.03 2.41 -7.08
N VAL A 122 14.39 3.07 -8.17
CA VAL A 122 15.69 2.88 -8.82
C VAL A 122 16.82 3.24 -7.86
N LYS A 123 16.69 4.35 -7.15
CA LYS A 123 17.67 4.78 -6.14
C LYS A 123 17.83 3.73 -5.04
N PHE A 124 16.72 3.19 -4.55
CA PHE A 124 16.74 2.16 -3.51
C PHE A 124 17.43 0.89 -3.99
N LEU A 125 17.11 0.43 -5.21
CA LEU A 125 17.69 -0.81 -5.77
C LEU A 125 19.16 -0.65 -6.15
N SER A 126 19.66 0.57 -6.31
CA SER A 126 21.05 0.86 -6.66
C SER A 126 21.99 0.86 -5.46
N LEU A 127 21.46 0.80 -4.27
CA LEU A 127 22.26 0.87 -3.04
C LEU A 127 22.86 -0.48 -2.62
#